data_eb07dfe42525ab1f1e0f6d2c769a763e
#
_entry.id   eb07dfe42525ab1f1e0f6d2c769a763e
#
_cell.length_a   1.000
_cell.length_b   1.000
_cell.length_c   1.000
_cell.angle_alpha   90.00
_cell.angle_beta   90.00
_cell.angle_gamma   90.00
#
_symmetry.space_group_name_H-M   'P 1'
#
loop_
_entity.id
_entity.type
_entity.pdbx_description
1 polymer ?
#
loop_
_entity_poly.entity_id
_entity_poly.type
_entity_poly.pdbx_seq_one_letter_code
_entity_poly.pdbx_strand_id
1 'polypeptide(L)'
;KIQGDELPWGMQHYKKALKYWHPMMYNHPVTVRSTSVEFRDAGHILGAAIALIKYRGKKICYSGDFKLEKSRLHAGAKTIKEGVDALIIETTYSDRDHPDRKKLEKEFADEIEETVEAGGTVLCPAFAVGRSQELIRIIRAHSKDVPIYLDGMSKAVARIYAKYKKYLCEPDKYVNDLESINIVDSMIARKNATAGGGVIVSTAGMMEGGPAINYVKYLNSESKVVFTGYCMEGTNGWLLQNTGQLRIDNNLLEVDLPVEYKDFSAHAGRSDLLKFIKDANPGKIVCVHGDAERADNFAVELK
;
A
#
# COMPACT_ATOMS: atom_id res chain seq x y z
N LYS A 1 11.06 -12.12 -14.13
CA LYS A 1 10.92 -12.72 -15.47
C LYS A 1 9.60 -13.46 -15.46
N ILE A 2 8.60 -12.97 -16.21
CA ILE A 2 7.44 -13.75 -16.58
C ILE A 2 7.98 -14.83 -17.51
N GLN A 3 7.75 -16.09 -17.20
CA GLN A 3 8.26 -17.21 -17.97
C GLN A 3 7.73 -17.12 -19.41
N GLY A 4 8.65 -16.96 -20.37
CA GLY A 4 8.41 -17.30 -21.77
C GLY A 4 8.04 -16.18 -22.73
N ASP A 5 7.51 -15.03 -22.27
CA ASP A 5 7.14 -13.95 -23.19
C ASP A 5 8.23 -12.87 -23.26
N GLU A 6 8.65 -12.53 -24.46
CA GLU A 6 9.47 -11.35 -24.69
C GLU A 6 8.66 -10.11 -24.26
N LEU A 7 9.24 -9.27 -23.43
CA LEU A 7 8.61 -8.01 -23.06
C LEU A 7 8.36 -7.19 -24.35
N PRO A 8 7.13 -6.67 -24.56
CA PRO A 8 6.80 -5.90 -25.76
C PRO A 8 7.57 -4.58 -25.86
N TRP A 9 8.36 -4.26 -24.83
CA TRP A 9 9.19 -3.07 -24.73
C TRP A 9 10.50 -3.37 -23.98
N GLY A 10 11.56 -2.65 -24.33
CA GLY A 10 12.88 -2.77 -23.73
C GLY A 10 13.40 -1.42 -23.23
N MET A 11 14.63 -1.38 -22.72
CA MET A 11 15.26 -0.19 -22.13
C MET A 11 15.26 1.03 -23.08
N GLN A 12 15.35 0.82 -24.38
CA GLN A 12 15.27 1.89 -25.39
C GLN A 12 13.90 2.60 -25.40
N HIS A 13 12.81 1.84 -25.24
CA HIS A 13 11.45 2.38 -25.15
C HIS A 13 11.27 3.19 -23.86
N TYR A 14 11.78 2.69 -22.74
CA TYR A 14 11.81 3.40 -21.47
C TYR A 14 12.56 4.75 -21.57
N LYS A 15 13.80 4.73 -22.10
CA LYS A 15 14.60 5.95 -22.30
C LYS A 15 13.90 6.96 -23.22
N LYS A 16 13.18 6.48 -24.26
CA LYS A 16 12.39 7.34 -25.14
C LYS A 16 11.20 7.96 -24.40
N ALA A 17 10.47 7.17 -23.61
CA ALA A 17 9.32 7.65 -22.83
C ALA A 17 9.73 8.74 -21.82
N LEU A 18 10.89 8.60 -21.16
CA LEU A 18 11.39 9.60 -20.22
C LEU A 18 11.59 11.00 -20.83
N LYS A 19 11.85 11.10 -22.14
CA LYS A 19 11.98 12.40 -22.83
C LYS A 19 10.67 13.17 -22.91
N TYR A 20 9.54 12.50 -22.78
CA TYR A 20 8.19 13.07 -22.83
C TYR A 20 7.54 13.15 -21.45
N TRP A 21 8.28 12.79 -20.40
CA TRP A 21 7.76 12.87 -19.04
C TRP A 21 7.89 14.29 -18.49
N HIS A 22 6.75 14.84 -18.11
CA HIS A 22 6.66 16.17 -17.49
C HIS A 22 6.05 16.02 -16.10
N PRO A 23 6.80 16.31 -15.02
CA PRO A 23 6.27 16.28 -13.67
C PRO A 23 5.23 17.39 -13.49
N MET A 24 4.11 17.09 -12.86
CA MET A 24 3.05 18.02 -12.54
C MET A 24 2.88 18.15 -11.03
N MET A 25 2.50 19.33 -10.58
CA MET A 25 2.14 19.56 -9.17
C MET A 25 0.64 19.35 -8.98
N TYR A 26 0.25 18.91 -7.79
CA TYR A 26 -1.17 18.85 -7.42
C TYR A 26 -1.81 20.24 -7.46
N ASN A 27 -3.10 20.27 -7.82
CA ASN A 27 -3.93 21.48 -7.88
C ASN A 27 -3.44 22.55 -8.86
N HIS A 28 -2.63 22.16 -9.84
CA HIS A 28 -2.18 23.05 -10.91
C HIS A 28 -2.62 22.47 -12.26
N PRO A 29 -3.66 23.06 -12.88
CA PRO A 29 -4.14 22.57 -14.17
C PRO A 29 -3.11 22.87 -15.27
N VAL A 30 -2.89 21.88 -16.13
CA VAL A 30 -2.04 21.98 -17.31
C VAL A 30 -2.89 21.76 -18.54
N THR A 31 -2.72 22.61 -19.55
CA THR A 31 -3.42 22.47 -20.82
C THR A 31 -2.52 21.80 -21.85
N VAL A 32 -2.99 20.67 -22.38
CA VAL A 32 -2.36 19.95 -23.49
C VAL A 32 -3.31 20.03 -24.68
N ARG A 33 -2.96 20.82 -25.69
CA ARG A 33 -3.84 21.19 -26.80
C ARG A 33 -5.15 21.82 -26.30
N SER A 34 -6.31 21.15 -26.55
CA SER A 34 -7.63 21.61 -26.11
C SER A 34 -8.13 20.96 -24.81
N THR A 35 -7.27 20.19 -24.14
CA THR A 35 -7.60 19.42 -22.93
C THR A 35 -6.90 20.02 -21.72
N SER A 36 -7.64 20.39 -20.68
CA SER A 36 -7.08 20.75 -19.38
C SER A 36 -7.08 19.54 -18.46
N VAL A 37 -5.97 19.28 -17.79
CA VAL A 37 -5.80 18.20 -16.81
C VAL A 37 -5.31 18.79 -15.50
N GLU A 38 -5.97 18.45 -14.41
CA GLU A 38 -5.57 18.80 -13.04
C GLU A 38 -5.45 17.53 -12.22
N PHE A 39 -4.34 17.37 -11.50
CA PHE A 39 -4.15 16.30 -10.54
C PHE A 39 -4.42 16.80 -9.12
N ARG A 40 -5.17 16.03 -8.34
CA ARG A 40 -5.38 16.24 -6.89
C ARG A 40 -4.86 15.04 -6.12
N ASP A 41 -4.37 15.28 -4.92
CA ASP A 41 -3.86 14.19 -4.07
C ASP A 41 -4.95 13.14 -3.80
N ALA A 42 -4.66 11.89 -4.09
CA ALA A 42 -5.57 10.78 -3.90
C ALA A 42 -5.51 10.17 -2.48
N GLY A 43 -4.56 10.58 -1.64
CA GLY A 43 -4.44 10.08 -0.26
C GLY A 43 -4.05 8.61 -0.12
N HIS A 44 -3.77 7.93 -1.23
CA HIS A 44 -3.45 6.49 -1.27
C HIS A 44 -1.97 6.19 -0.98
N ILE A 45 -1.09 6.65 -1.84
CA ILE A 45 0.37 6.57 -1.70
C ILE A 45 1.00 7.87 -2.20
N LEU A 46 2.28 8.08 -1.92
CA LEU A 46 3.00 9.27 -2.40
C LEU A 46 3.00 9.33 -3.93
N GLY A 47 2.41 10.38 -4.47
CA GLY A 47 2.28 10.62 -5.91
C GLY A 47 0.98 10.09 -6.54
N ALA A 48 0.13 9.38 -5.81
CA ALA A 48 -1.18 8.98 -6.28
C ALA A 48 -2.08 10.20 -6.52
N ALA A 49 -2.84 10.20 -7.61
CA ALA A 49 -3.60 11.36 -8.03
C ALA A 49 -4.99 11.03 -8.55
N ILE A 50 -5.96 11.83 -8.15
CA ILE A 50 -7.25 11.96 -8.81
C ILE A 50 -7.05 12.90 -10.00
N ALA A 51 -7.44 12.50 -11.20
CA ALA A 51 -7.32 13.30 -12.41
C ALA A 51 -8.66 13.93 -12.81
N LEU A 52 -8.69 15.27 -12.90
CA LEU A 52 -9.80 16.02 -13.46
C LEU A 52 -9.44 16.45 -14.88
N ILE A 53 -10.22 16.01 -15.84
CA ILE A 53 -10.01 16.23 -17.28
C ILE A 53 -11.15 17.07 -17.82
N LYS A 54 -10.83 18.21 -18.44
CA LYS A 54 -11.79 19.09 -19.08
C LYS A 54 -11.52 19.16 -20.58
N TYR A 55 -12.51 18.80 -21.38
CA TYR A 55 -12.42 18.82 -22.85
C TYR A 55 -13.77 19.22 -23.46
N ARG A 56 -13.78 20.24 -24.32
CA ARG A 56 -14.98 20.72 -25.04
C ARG A 56 -16.21 20.88 -24.13
N GLY A 57 -16.04 21.50 -22.96
CA GLY A 57 -17.10 21.72 -21.97
C GLY A 57 -17.50 20.51 -21.16
N LYS A 58 -16.95 19.33 -21.42
CA LYS A 58 -17.15 18.11 -20.63
C LYS A 58 -16.09 17.96 -19.56
N LYS A 59 -16.51 17.43 -18.39
CA LYS A 59 -15.64 17.12 -17.26
C LYS A 59 -15.64 15.63 -16.96
N ILE A 60 -14.46 15.03 -16.90
CA ILE A 60 -14.27 13.63 -16.52
C ILE A 60 -13.40 13.60 -15.28
N CYS A 61 -13.81 12.84 -14.27
CA CYS A 61 -12.98 12.52 -13.12
C CYS A 61 -12.52 11.06 -13.20
N TYR A 62 -11.22 10.83 -13.06
CA TYR A 62 -10.65 9.50 -12.83
C TYR A 62 -10.07 9.48 -11.42
N SER A 63 -10.63 8.63 -10.55
CA SER A 63 -10.22 8.59 -9.15
C SER A 63 -8.79 8.11 -8.96
N GLY A 64 -8.29 7.24 -9.84
CA GLY A 64 -7.18 6.37 -9.46
C GLY A 64 -7.54 5.60 -8.20
N ASP A 65 -6.55 4.99 -7.57
CA ASP A 65 -6.71 4.42 -6.24
C ASP A 65 -6.66 5.56 -5.22
N PHE A 66 -7.65 5.64 -4.32
CA PHE A 66 -7.75 6.75 -3.38
C PHE A 66 -8.21 6.30 -1.99
N LYS A 67 -7.97 7.15 -0.99
CA LYS A 67 -8.50 7.01 0.37
C LYS A 67 -8.94 8.37 0.89
N LEU A 68 -10.16 8.48 1.43
CA LEU A 68 -10.64 9.74 2.04
C LEU A 68 -10.17 9.88 3.48
N GLU A 69 -10.06 8.76 4.20
CA GLU A 69 -9.62 8.77 5.58
C GLU A 69 -8.12 9.10 5.69
N LYS A 70 -7.77 9.91 6.68
CA LYS A 70 -6.38 10.23 7.02
C LYS A 70 -5.64 8.97 7.50
N SER A 71 -4.42 8.76 6.99
CA SER A 71 -3.46 7.80 7.51
C SER A 71 -2.35 8.49 8.31
N ARG A 72 -1.36 7.76 8.77
CA ARG A 72 -0.17 8.34 9.43
C ARG A 72 0.72 9.10 8.44
N LEU A 73 0.69 8.73 7.15
CA LEU A 73 1.48 9.38 6.10
C LEU A 73 0.67 10.40 5.29
N HIS A 74 -0.59 10.12 4.98
CA HIS A 74 -1.38 10.89 4.03
C HIS A 74 -2.60 11.54 4.68
N ALA A 75 -2.92 12.76 4.26
CA ALA A 75 -4.05 13.54 4.79
C ALA A 75 -5.43 12.98 4.38
N GLY A 76 -5.44 12.05 3.45
CA GLY A 76 -6.63 11.60 2.76
C GLY A 76 -7.02 12.53 1.60
N ALA A 77 -7.69 11.97 0.61
CA ALA A 77 -8.17 12.70 -0.55
C ALA A 77 -9.33 13.63 -0.18
N LYS A 78 -9.47 14.70 -0.93
CA LYS A 78 -10.68 15.52 -0.89
C LYS A 78 -11.63 15.08 -2.00
N THR A 79 -12.92 15.01 -1.69
CA THR A 79 -13.94 14.72 -2.69
C THR A 79 -14.06 15.86 -3.72
N ILE A 80 -14.60 15.53 -4.90
CA ILE A 80 -14.84 16.49 -5.98
C ILE A 80 -16.27 17.03 -5.80
N LYS A 81 -16.42 18.35 -5.70
CA LYS A 81 -17.73 19.00 -5.45
C LYS A 81 -18.28 19.80 -6.64
N GLU A 82 -17.60 19.78 -7.76
CA GLU A 82 -17.90 20.65 -8.92
C GLU A 82 -18.80 20.00 -9.98
N GLY A 83 -19.33 18.84 -9.71
CA GLY A 83 -20.10 18.05 -10.67
C GLY A 83 -19.25 17.61 -11.88
N VAL A 84 -19.42 16.39 -12.33
CA VAL A 84 -18.71 15.85 -13.49
C VAL A 84 -19.65 15.12 -14.44
N ASP A 85 -19.36 15.16 -15.75
CA ASP A 85 -20.15 14.42 -16.73
C ASP A 85 -19.93 12.91 -16.64
N ALA A 86 -18.72 12.49 -16.28
CA ALA A 86 -18.37 11.09 -16.05
C ALA A 86 -17.37 10.94 -14.90
N LEU A 87 -17.56 9.88 -14.11
CA LEU A 87 -16.66 9.44 -13.06
C LEU A 87 -16.19 8.03 -13.37
N ILE A 88 -14.88 7.82 -13.44
CA ILE A 88 -14.24 6.51 -13.47
C ILE A 88 -13.66 6.30 -12.06
N ILE A 89 -14.14 5.27 -11.34
CA ILE A 89 -13.85 5.09 -9.90
C ILE A 89 -13.40 3.67 -9.60
N GLU A 90 -12.39 3.55 -8.71
CA GLU A 90 -11.99 2.26 -8.15
C GLU A 90 -13.11 1.61 -7.35
N THR A 91 -13.09 0.29 -7.23
CA THR A 91 -14.10 -0.49 -6.49
C THR A 91 -13.49 -1.60 -5.63
N THR A 92 -12.25 -1.41 -5.17
CA THR A 92 -11.48 -2.43 -4.43
C THR A 92 -12.22 -2.94 -3.20
N TYR A 93 -12.85 -2.04 -2.43
CA TYR A 93 -13.65 -2.37 -1.25
C TYR A 93 -15.09 -1.84 -1.37
N SER A 94 -15.72 -2.07 -2.51
CA SER A 94 -17.11 -1.67 -2.74
C SER A 94 -18.13 -2.46 -1.91
N ASP A 95 -17.71 -3.58 -1.32
CA ASP A 95 -18.54 -4.49 -0.51
C ASP A 95 -18.51 -4.22 1.00
N ARG A 96 -17.50 -3.47 1.50
CA ARG A 96 -17.32 -3.24 2.94
C ARG A 96 -16.57 -1.97 3.28
N ASP A 97 -16.67 -1.57 4.53
CA ASP A 97 -15.81 -0.56 5.15
C ASP A 97 -14.62 -1.20 5.88
N HIS A 98 -13.63 -0.38 6.17
CA HIS A 98 -12.47 -0.79 6.97
C HIS A 98 -12.80 -0.73 8.48
N PRO A 99 -12.10 -1.52 9.30
CA PRO A 99 -12.21 -1.43 10.75
C PRO A 99 -11.73 -0.06 11.28
N ASP A 100 -12.12 0.27 12.51
CA ASP A 100 -11.64 1.49 13.18
C ASP A 100 -10.12 1.52 13.22
N ARG A 101 -9.56 2.50 12.57
CA ARG A 101 -8.11 2.62 12.36
C ARG A 101 -7.32 2.75 13.67
N LYS A 102 -7.84 3.53 14.64
CA LYS A 102 -7.13 3.77 15.89
C LYS A 102 -7.10 2.51 16.76
N LYS A 103 -8.22 1.80 16.80
CA LYS A 103 -8.33 0.52 17.49
C LYS A 103 -7.40 -0.50 16.89
N LEU A 104 -7.39 -0.62 15.55
CA LEU A 104 -6.54 -1.56 14.82
C LEU A 104 -5.04 -1.27 15.01
N GLU A 105 -4.64 0.00 15.02
CA GLU A 105 -3.25 0.39 15.29
C GLU A 105 -2.81 0.02 16.70
N LYS A 106 -3.70 0.22 17.70
CA LYS A 106 -3.41 -0.16 19.07
C LYS A 106 -3.29 -1.68 19.23
N GLU A 107 -4.26 -2.43 18.73
CA GLU A 107 -4.23 -3.90 18.74
C GLU A 107 -2.95 -4.46 18.09
N PHE A 108 -2.54 -3.86 16.96
CA PHE A 108 -1.29 -4.26 16.29
C PHE A 108 -0.04 -3.94 17.11
N ALA A 109 -0.02 -2.81 17.81
CA ALA A 109 1.09 -2.43 18.67
C ALA A 109 1.18 -3.31 19.92
N ASP A 110 0.05 -3.55 20.60
CA ASP A 110 -0.04 -4.44 21.75
C ASP A 110 0.49 -5.85 21.39
N GLU A 111 0.07 -6.37 20.24
CA GLU A 111 0.52 -7.65 19.73
C GLU A 111 2.02 -7.71 19.38
N ILE A 112 2.58 -6.63 18.87
CA ILE A 112 4.03 -6.52 18.64
C ILE A 112 4.77 -6.58 19.97
N GLU A 113 4.33 -5.81 20.98
CA GLU A 113 4.97 -5.76 22.29
C GLU A 113 4.93 -7.13 22.98
N GLU A 114 3.77 -7.80 23.01
CA GLU A 114 3.61 -9.15 23.55
C GLU A 114 4.56 -10.16 22.88
N THR A 115 4.67 -10.11 21.54
CA THR A 115 5.55 -11.00 20.78
C THR A 115 7.01 -10.77 21.11
N VAL A 116 7.43 -9.50 21.18
CA VAL A 116 8.81 -9.12 21.46
C VAL A 116 9.19 -9.44 22.91
N GLU A 117 8.30 -9.21 23.87
CA GLU A 117 8.48 -9.58 25.28
C GLU A 117 8.64 -11.09 25.48
N ALA A 118 7.93 -11.90 24.69
CA ALA A 118 8.09 -13.34 24.66
C ALA A 118 9.41 -13.81 23.99
N GLY A 119 10.22 -12.91 23.43
CA GLY A 119 11.46 -13.22 22.72
C GLY A 119 11.26 -13.57 21.23
N GLY A 120 10.08 -13.31 20.69
CA GLY A 120 9.74 -13.51 19.29
C GLY A 120 10.02 -12.29 18.42
N THR A 121 9.82 -12.45 17.11
CA THR A 121 9.93 -11.42 16.09
C THR A 121 8.65 -11.35 15.26
N VAL A 122 8.11 -10.16 15.03
CA VAL A 122 6.96 -9.97 14.13
C VAL A 122 7.47 -9.72 12.72
N LEU A 123 7.16 -10.64 11.79
CA LEU A 123 7.43 -10.45 10.37
C LEU A 123 6.20 -9.81 9.70
N CYS A 124 6.39 -8.63 9.14
CA CYS A 124 5.39 -7.92 8.34
C CYS A 124 5.78 -7.92 6.85
N PRO A 125 5.29 -8.88 6.05
CA PRO A 125 5.39 -8.79 4.60
C PRO A 125 4.62 -7.55 4.13
N ALA A 126 5.29 -6.65 3.41
CA ALA A 126 4.72 -5.36 3.06
C ALA A 126 5.05 -4.92 1.63
N PHE A 127 4.12 -4.22 1.00
CA PHE A 127 4.40 -3.57 -0.28
C PHE A 127 5.47 -2.49 -0.09
N ALA A 128 6.36 -2.38 -1.08
CA ALA A 128 7.49 -1.46 -1.02
C ALA A 128 7.04 0.01 -0.95
N VAL A 129 5.95 0.35 -1.64
CA VAL A 129 5.42 1.72 -1.74
C VAL A 129 4.22 1.88 -0.83
N GLY A 130 4.24 2.86 0.04
CA GLY A 130 3.15 3.25 0.93
C GLY A 130 3.09 2.39 2.19
N ARG A 131 2.83 1.09 2.07
CA ARG A 131 2.60 0.18 3.20
C ARG A 131 3.77 0.08 4.16
N SER A 132 4.98 -0.18 3.66
CA SER A 132 6.18 -0.28 4.51
C SER A 132 6.45 1.00 5.30
N GLN A 133 6.25 2.17 4.68
CA GLN A 133 6.43 3.47 5.32
C GLN A 133 5.33 3.75 6.35
N GLU A 134 4.09 3.37 6.06
CA GLU A 134 2.97 3.51 6.99
C GLU A 134 3.16 2.65 8.24
N LEU A 135 3.63 1.40 8.09
CA LEU A 135 3.91 0.52 9.22
C LEU A 135 4.98 1.10 10.15
N ILE A 136 6.06 1.67 9.62
CA ILE A 136 7.08 2.36 10.43
C ILE A 136 6.43 3.45 11.28
N ARG A 137 5.56 4.27 10.69
CA ARG A 137 4.85 5.35 11.37
C ARG A 137 3.87 4.84 12.43
N ILE A 138 3.16 3.73 12.16
CA ILE A 138 2.24 3.12 13.12
C ILE A 138 3.03 2.59 14.31
N ILE A 139 4.06 1.78 14.07
CA ILE A 139 4.85 1.17 15.15
C ILE A 139 5.48 2.26 16.02
N ARG A 140 6.14 3.27 15.44
CA ARG A 140 6.75 4.37 16.20
C ARG A 140 5.75 5.25 16.96
N ALA A 141 4.50 5.29 16.52
CA ALA A 141 3.47 6.06 17.23
C ALA A 141 3.00 5.39 18.52
N HIS A 142 3.14 4.09 18.63
CA HIS A 142 2.66 3.29 19.76
C HIS A 142 3.79 2.64 20.53
N SER A 143 4.81 2.09 19.88
CA SER A 143 5.89 1.29 20.45
C SER A 143 7.24 1.91 20.07
N LYS A 144 7.70 2.89 20.86
CA LYS A 144 8.88 3.71 20.55
C LYS A 144 10.19 2.93 20.57
N ASP A 145 10.32 1.99 21.51
CA ASP A 145 11.58 1.30 21.82
C ASP A 145 11.73 -0.04 21.09
N VAL A 146 10.66 -0.52 20.44
CA VAL A 146 10.71 -1.76 19.67
C VAL A 146 11.64 -1.62 18.46
N PRO A 147 12.64 -2.51 18.29
CA PRO A 147 13.50 -2.49 17.12
C PRO A 147 12.71 -2.74 15.84
N ILE A 148 12.88 -1.88 14.84
CA ILE A 148 12.30 -2.07 13.49
C ILE A 148 13.43 -2.32 12.52
N TYR A 149 13.27 -3.36 11.69
CA TYR A 149 14.20 -3.76 10.65
C TYR A 149 13.54 -3.61 9.28
N LEU A 150 14.11 -2.79 8.42
CA LEU A 150 13.57 -2.55 7.06
C LEU A 150 14.42 -3.24 6.00
N ASP A 151 13.80 -4.13 5.20
CA ASP A 151 14.51 -4.86 4.15
C ASP A 151 13.79 -4.85 2.80
N GLY A 152 14.54 -5.12 1.74
CA GLY A 152 14.07 -5.17 0.37
C GLY A 152 13.95 -3.81 -0.31
N MET A 153 13.09 -3.72 -1.30
CA MET A 153 12.87 -2.50 -2.11
C MET A 153 12.33 -1.34 -1.29
N SER A 154 11.64 -1.61 -0.19
CA SER A 154 11.11 -0.60 0.74
C SER A 154 12.17 0.37 1.26
N LYS A 155 13.43 -0.04 1.34
CA LYS A 155 14.58 0.82 1.72
C LYS A 155 14.78 1.99 0.73
N ALA A 156 14.74 1.69 -0.55
CA ALA A 156 14.87 2.72 -1.59
C ALA A 156 13.64 3.65 -1.61
N VAL A 157 12.45 3.08 -1.46
CA VAL A 157 11.19 3.83 -1.41
C VAL A 157 11.12 4.72 -0.18
N ALA A 158 11.56 4.26 0.99
CA ALA A 158 11.60 5.05 2.21
C ALA A 158 12.44 6.34 2.04
N ARG A 159 13.58 6.24 1.34
CA ARG A 159 14.42 7.41 1.00
C ARG A 159 13.71 8.38 0.05
N ILE A 160 12.92 7.85 -0.91
CA ILE A 160 12.09 8.69 -1.80
C ILE A 160 11.03 9.43 -0.99
N TYR A 161 10.35 8.77 -0.06
CA TYR A 161 9.39 9.40 0.83
C TYR A 161 10.05 10.52 1.67
N ALA A 162 11.24 10.29 2.23
CA ALA A 162 11.99 11.32 2.96
C ALA A 162 12.36 12.52 2.06
N LYS A 163 12.77 12.27 0.81
CA LYS A 163 13.07 13.33 -0.16
C LYS A 163 11.85 14.20 -0.50
N TYR A 164 10.67 13.58 -0.55
CA TYR A 164 9.41 14.26 -0.89
C TYR A 164 8.50 14.46 0.33
N LYS A 165 9.08 14.53 1.54
CA LYS A 165 8.38 14.62 2.82
C LYS A 165 7.34 15.74 2.91
N LYS A 166 7.47 16.82 2.12
CA LYS A 166 6.51 17.93 2.09
C LYS A 166 5.07 17.54 1.70
N TYR A 167 4.89 16.36 1.10
CA TYR A 167 3.59 15.80 0.75
C TYR A 167 3.03 14.85 1.82
N LEU A 168 3.75 14.66 2.94
CA LEU A 168 3.33 13.82 4.05
C LEU A 168 2.64 14.65 5.14
N CYS A 169 1.80 14.03 5.94
CA CYS A 169 1.08 14.69 7.04
C CYS A 169 1.99 15.24 8.13
N GLU A 170 2.99 14.47 8.51
CA GLU A 170 3.91 14.79 9.61
C GLU A 170 5.36 14.57 9.12
N PRO A 171 5.85 15.47 8.25
CA PRO A 171 7.08 15.25 7.49
C PRO A 171 8.30 15.00 8.37
N ASP A 172 8.46 15.76 9.45
CA ASP A 172 9.65 15.65 10.30
C ASP A 172 9.57 14.40 11.21
N LYS A 173 8.37 14.02 11.66
CA LYS A 173 8.21 12.76 12.39
C LYS A 173 8.56 11.55 11.51
N TYR A 174 8.17 11.57 10.23
CA TYR A 174 8.55 10.48 9.32
C TYR A 174 10.06 10.35 9.18
N VAL A 175 10.77 11.48 9.04
CA VAL A 175 12.23 11.47 8.93
C VAL A 175 12.88 10.93 10.20
N ASN A 176 12.45 11.42 11.37
CA ASN A 176 12.96 10.96 12.66
C ASN A 176 12.70 9.46 12.87
N ASP A 177 11.49 8.99 12.52
CA ASP A 177 11.16 7.57 12.61
C ASP A 177 12.03 6.72 11.66
N LEU A 178 12.27 7.21 10.43
CA LEU A 178 13.15 6.53 9.46
C LEU A 178 14.62 6.48 9.93
N GLU A 179 15.10 7.50 10.64
CA GLU A 179 16.45 7.52 11.22
C GLU A 179 16.60 6.58 12.43
N SER A 180 15.49 6.22 13.09
CA SER A 180 15.45 5.34 14.25
C SER A 180 15.39 3.85 13.95
N ILE A 181 15.32 3.44 12.69
CA ILE A 181 15.17 2.04 12.30
C ILE A 181 16.46 1.43 11.77
N ASN A 182 16.54 0.11 11.78
CA ASN A 182 17.68 -0.65 11.28
C ASN A 182 17.48 -1.01 9.81
N ILE A 183 18.42 -0.61 8.96
CA ILE A 183 18.44 -0.97 7.55
C ILE A 183 19.15 -2.31 7.38
N VAL A 184 18.47 -3.28 6.79
CA VAL A 184 19.00 -4.62 6.55
C VAL A 184 19.55 -4.71 5.12
N ASP A 185 20.86 -4.94 4.96
CA ASP A 185 21.54 -4.95 3.67
C ASP A 185 22.39 -6.20 3.40
N SER A 186 22.43 -7.14 4.35
CA SER A 186 23.20 -8.39 4.20
C SER A 186 22.46 -9.59 4.79
N MET A 187 22.93 -10.80 4.44
CA MET A 187 22.40 -12.04 5.03
C MET A 187 22.69 -12.14 6.54
N ILE A 188 23.82 -11.59 6.99
CA ILE A 188 24.16 -11.55 8.42
C ILE A 188 23.18 -10.63 9.15
N ALA A 189 22.93 -9.44 8.60
CA ALA A 189 21.93 -8.51 9.16
C ALA A 189 20.52 -9.12 9.21
N ARG A 190 20.13 -9.94 8.22
CA ARG A 190 18.86 -10.69 8.26
C ARG A 190 18.77 -11.66 9.43
N LYS A 191 19.82 -12.46 9.64
CA LYS A 191 19.88 -13.38 10.79
C LYS A 191 19.83 -12.63 12.11
N ASN A 192 20.57 -11.52 12.23
CA ASN A 192 20.56 -10.71 13.43
C ASN A 192 19.18 -10.10 13.70
N ALA A 193 18.44 -9.68 12.66
CA ALA A 193 17.09 -9.15 12.80
C ALA A 193 16.09 -10.17 13.37
N THR A 194 16.31 -11.47 13.18
CA THR A 194 15.46 -12.54 13.75
C THR A 194 15.91 -13.00 15.14
N ALA A 195 17.14 -12.69 15.55
CA ALA A 195 17.70 -13.16 16.83
C ALA A 195 17.46 -12.19 17.99
N GLY A 196 17.22 -10.90 17.69
CA GLY A 196 17.16 -9.83 18.70
C GLY A 196 15.76 -9.42 19.16
N GLY A 197 14.71 -10.03 18.61
CA GLY A 197 13.33 -9.57 18.78
C GLY A 197 13.09 -8.25 18.03
N GLY A 198 11.83 -7.92 17.78
CA GLY A 198 11.44 -6.70 17.09
C GLY A 198 10.51 -6.94 15.91
N VAL A 199 10.40 -5.95 15.04
CA VAL A 199 9.53 -6.01 13.85
C VAL A 199 10.36 -5.96 12.57
N ILE A 200 10.18 -6.93 11.69
CA ILE A 200 10.77 -6.94 10.36
C ILE A 200 9.73 -6.51 9.33
N VAL A 201 9.91 -5.34 8.73
CA VAL A 201 9.10 -4.86 7.61
C VAL A 201 9.85 -5.15 6.31
N SER A 202 9.34 -6.09 5.51
CA SER A 202 10.10 -6.60 4.36
C SER A 202 9.22 -6.83 3.13
N THR A 203 9.78 -6.63 1.94
CA THR A 203 9.12 -6.96 0.66
C THR A 203 9.39 -8.42 0.28
N ALA A 204 8.51 -9.07 -0.48
CA ALA A 204 7.29 -8.56 -1.08
C ALA A 204 6.07 -8.80 -0.19
N GLY A 205 5.06 -7.94 -0.28
CA GLY A 205 3.86 -8.00 0.56
C GLY A 205 3.02 -9.26 0.40
N MET A 206 3.04 -9.89 -0.77
CA MET A 206 2.37 -11.18 -1.04
C MET A 206 3.33 -12.37 -0.97
N MET A 207 4.56 -12.16 -0.47
CA MET A 207 5.64 -13.16 -0.41
C MET A 207 6.02 -13.79 -1.76
N GLU A 208 5.69 -13.18 -2.87
CA GLU A 208 6.13 -13.56 -4.22
C GLU A 208 7.51 -12.95 -4.51
N GLY A 209 8.56 -13.69 -4.14
CA GLY A 209 9.93 -13.20 -4.20
C GLY A 209 10.28 -12.19 -3.09
N GLY A 210 11.45 -11.55 -3.23
CA GLY A 210 11.96 -10.63 -2.23
C GLY A 210 12.45 -11.31 -0.95
N PRO A 211 12.95 -10.53 0.03
CA PRO A 211 13.51 -11.09 1.25
C PRO A 211 12.48 -11.60 2.26
N ALA A 212 11.22 -11.15 2.23
CA ALA A 212 10.21 -11.51 3.22
C ALA A 212 10.05 -13.03 3.40
N ILE A 213 9.98 -13.77 2.29
CA ILE A 213 9.82 -15.22 2.31
C ILE A 213 10.99 -15.95 2.97
N ASN A 214 12.19 -15.37 2.90
CA ASN A 214 13.39 -16.00 3.46
C ASN A 214 13.48 -15.86 4.98
N TYR A 215 12.83 -14.87 5.57
CA TYR A 215 12.82 -14.68 7.02
C TYR A 215 12.15 -15.82 7.77
N VAL A 216 11.08 -16.40 7.21
CA VAL A 216 10.30 -17.46 7.85
C VAL A 216 11.16 -18.63 8.33
N LYS A 217 12.27 -18.93 7.61
CA LYS A 217 13.20 -20.00 7.97
C LYS A 217 14.03 -19.74 9.22
N TYR A 218 14.07 -18.50 9.72
CA TYR A 218 14.92 -18.07 10.83
C TYR A 218 14.12 -17.61 12.05
N LEU A 219 12.80 -17.53 11.93
CA LEU A 219 11.91 -17.17 13.03
C LEU A 219 11.83 -18.31 14.05
N ASN A 220 11.80 -17.97 15.34
CA ASN A 220 11.58 -18.93 16.42
C ASN A 220 10.07 -19.15 16.67
N SER A 221 9.72 -20.08 17.57
CA SER A 221 8.33 -20.45 17.91
C SER A 221 7.50 -19.31 18.50
N GLU A 222 8.15 -18.33 19.14
CA GLU A 222 7.47 -17.17 19.75
C GLU A 222 7.15 -16.08 18.72
N SER A 223 7.66 -16.25 17.49
CA SER A 223 7.48 -15.26 16.39
C SER A 223 6.13 -15.44 15.71
N LYS A 224 5.72 -14.40 14.96
CA LYS A 224 4.51 -14.44 14.14
C LYS A 224 4.67 -13.72 12.81
N VAL A 225 3.78 -14.02 11.87
CA VAL A 225 3.68 -13.33 10.58
C VAL A 225 2.39 -12.50 10.56
N VAL A 226 2.49 -11.20 10.35
CA VAL A 226 1.33 -10.30 10.28
C VAL A 226 1.24 -9.66 8.90
N PHE A 227 0.27 -10.12 8.12
CA PHE A 227 -0.05 -9.49 6.84
C PHE A 227 -0.86 -8.20 7.07
N THR A 228 -0.51 -7.16 6.32
CA THR A 228 -1.13 -5.84 6.49
C THR A 228 -1.77 -5.31 5.19
N GLY A 229 -1.89 -6.16 4.19
CA GLY A 229 -2.48 -5.88 2.90
C GLY A 229 -3.02 -7.15 2.27
N TYR A 230 -3.88 -6.98 1.28
CA TYR A 230 -4.49 -8.06 0.54
C TYR A 230 -3.45 -8.96 -0.14
N CYS A 231 -3.68 -10.27 -0.07
CA CYS A 231 -2.92 -11.27 -0.82
C CYS A 231 -3.83 -11.93 -1.85
N MET A 232 -3.44 -11.88 -3.12
CA MET A 232 -4.19 -12.52 -4.21
C MET A 232 -4.10 -14.04 -4.10
N GLU A 233 -5.18 -14.72 -4.44
CA GLU A 233 -5.22 -16.17 -4.57
C GLU A 233 -4.09 -16.69 -5.47
N GLY A 234 -3.48 -17.80 -5.07
CA GLY A 234 -2.34 -18.39 -5.75
C GLY A 234 -0.97 -17.82 -5.37
N THR A 235 -0.92 -16.70 -4.62
CA THR A 235 0.34 -16.17 -4.07
C THR A 235 0.75 -16.89 -2.77
N ASN A 236 2.04 -16.82 -2.44
CA ASN A 236 2.55 -17.38 -1.18
C ASN A 236 1.90 -16.74 0.06
N GLY A 237 1.62 -15.45 0.02
CA GLY A 237 0.94 -14.76 1.11
C GLY A 237 -0.49 -15.30 1.32
N TRP A 238 -1.22 -15.54 0.24
CA TRP A 238 -2.54 -16.17 0.30
C TRP A 238 -2.46 -17.62 0.81
N LEU A 239 -1.49 -18.40 0.28
CA LEU A 239 -1.28 -19.79 0.68
C LEU A 239 -0.97 -19.88 2.18
N LEU A 240 -0.06 -19.05 2.68
CA LEU A 240 0.30 -19.02 4.09
C LEU A 240 -0.89 -18.66 5.00
N GLN A 241 -1.68 -17.66 4.62
CA GLN A 241 -2.86 -17.25 5.40
C GLN A 241 -3.97 -18.31 5.45
N ASN A 242 -4.13 -19.12 4.38
CA ASN A 242 -5.26 -20.05 4.28
C ASN A 242 -4.88 -21.50 4.61
N THR A 243 -3.61 -21.88 4.48
CA THR A 243 -3.17 -23.27 4.63
C THR A 243 -2.00 -23.45 5.58
N GLY A 244 -1.36 -22.38 6.06
CA GLY A 244 -0.13 -22.46 6.84
C GLY A 244 1.10 -22.89 6.03
N GLN A 245 1.03 -22.85 4.70
CA GLN A 245 2.09 -23.34 3.82
C GLN A 245 2.72 -22.24 2.98
N LEU A 246 3.99 -22.41 2.63
CA LEU A 246 4.73 -21.59 1.67
C LEU A 246 5.30 -22.44 0.55
N ARG A 247 5.29 -21.92 -0.67
CA ARG A 247 5.98 -22.53 -1.81
C ARG A 247 7.34 -21.88 -1.99
N ILE A 248 8.42 -22.66 -1.76
CA ILE A 248 9.80 -22.24 -1.90
C ILE A 248 10.52 -23.25 -2.80
N ASP A 249 11.13 -22.77 -3.90
CA ASP A 249 11.84 -23.62 -4.86
C ASP A 249 11.03 -24.85 -5.33
N ASN A 250 9.75 -24.64 -5.64
CA ASN A 250 8.74 -25.65 -6.02
C ASN A 250 8.38 -26.68 -4.93
N ASN A 251 8.87 -26.54 -3.71
CA ASN A 251 8.48 -27.35 -2.57
C ASN A 251 7.48 -26.60 -1.68
N LEU A 252 6.51 -27.31 -1.12
CA LEU A 252 5.64 -26.79 -0.07
C LEU A 252 6.35 -26.98 1.28
N LEU A 253 6.46 -25.90 2.03
CA LEU A 253 6.99 -25.87 3.39
C LEU A 253 5.85 -25.55 4.34
N GLU A 254 5.64 -26.37 5.34
CA GLU A 254 4.74 -26.05 6.45
C GLU A 254 5.39 -25.01 7.37
N VAL A 255 4.59 -24.05 7.79
CA VAL A 255 5.02 -22.94 8.66
C VAL A 255 4.23 -23.03 9.95
N ASP A 256 4.89 -23.47 11.00
CA ASP A 256 4.31 -23.58 12.34
C ASP A 256 4.49 -22.27 13.12
N LEU A 257 3.90 -21.20 12.61
CA LEU A 257 3.90 -19.88 13.23
C LEU A 257 2.48 -19.29 13.15
N PRO A 258 2.05 -18.51 14.16
CA PRO A 258 0.83 -17.74 14.06
C PRO A 258 0.88 -16.79 12.85
N VAL A 259 -0.19 -16.80 12.05
CA VAL A 259 -0.35 -15.95 10.86
C VAL A 259 -1.60 -15.10 11.03
N GLU A 260 -1.44 -13.80 11.05
CA GLU A 260 -2.52 -12.84 11.27
C GLU A 260 -2.67 -11.85 10.12
N TYR A 261 -3.85 -11.24 10.06
CA TYR A 261 -4.17 -10.19 9.09
C TYR A 261 -4.70 -8.94 9.79
N LYS A 262 -4.12 -7.79 9.48
CA LYS A 262 -4.56 -6.46 9.95
C LYS A 262 -4.88 -5.58 8.75
N ASP A 263 -6.13 -5.16 8.60
CA ASP A 263 -6.57 -4.38 7.43
C ASP A 263 -6.13 -2.92 7.52
N PHE A 264 -4.89 -2.66 7.19
CA PHE A 264 -4.37 -1.31 7.04
C PHE A 264 -4.53 -0.76 5.61
N SER A 265 -5.57 -1.13 4.88
CA SER A 265 -5.75 -0.74 3.47
C SER A 265 -5.60 0.77 3.25
N ALA A 266 -5.00 1.11 2.12
CA ALA A 266 -4.85 2.47 1.64
C ALA A 266 -5.92 2.85 0.59
N HIS A 267 -6.87 1.96 0.30
CA HIS A 267 -8.02 2.22 -0.58
C HIS A 267 -9.20 2.76 0.20
N ALA A 268 -10.13 3.37 -0.50
CA ALA A 268 -11.41 3.80 0.03
C ALA A 268 -12.27 2.59 0.43
N GLY A 269 -12.95 2.66 1.58
CA GLY A 269 -14.02 1.74 1.94
C GLY A 269 -15.32 2.11 1.24
N ARG A 270 -16.34 1.26 1.38
CA ARG A 270 -17.64 1.44 0.73
C ARG A 270 -18.28 2.81 1.02
N SER A 271 -18.33 3.22 2.27
CA SER A 271 -18.87 4.52 2.67
C SER A 271 -18.13 5.69 2.02
N ASP A 272 -16.81 5.60 1.90
CA ASP A 272 -15.98 6.60 1.21
C ASP A 272 -16.25 6.65 -0.28
N LEU A 273 -16.42 5.49 -0.93
CA LEU A 273 -16.79 5.39 -2.35
C LEU A 273 -18.13 6.07 -2.61
N LEU A 274 -19.17 5.73 -1.84
CA LEU A 274 -20.51 6.34 -1.94
C LEU A 274 -20.47 7.84 -1.69
N LYS A 275 -19.71 8.28 -0.69
CA LYS A 275 -19.50 9.70 -0.39
C LYS A 275 -18.83 10.44 -1.54
N PHE A 276 -17.79 9.85 -2.14
CA PHE A 276 -17.11 10.44 -3.27
C PHE A 276 -18.02 10.58 -4.49
N ILE A 277 -18.80 9.54 -4.80
CA ILE A 277 -19.80 9.55 -5.89
C ILE A 277 -20.85 10.64 -5.65
N LYS A 278 -21.41 10.68 -4.44
CA LYS A 278 -22.42 11.69 -4.07
C LYS A 278 -21.89 13.11 -4.23
N ASP A 279 -20.68 13.38 -3.75
CA ASP A 279 -20.08 14.72 -3.80
C ASP A 279 -19.70 15.11 -5.23
N ALA A 280 -19.23 14.16 -6.06
CA ALA A 280 -18.89 14.37 -7.46
C ALA A 280 -20.10 14.56 -8.36
N ASN A 281 -21.28 14.09 -7.94
CA ASN A 281 -22.56 14.16 -8.67
C ASN A 281 -22.39 13.88 -10.17
N PRO A 282 -21.95 12.68 -10.57
CA PRO A 282 -21.62 12.35 -11.95
C PRO A 282 -22.84 12.06 -12.80
N GLY A 283 -22.81 12.46 -14.07
CA GLY A 283 -23.80 12.06 -15.07
C GLY A 283 -23.70 10.59 -15.49
N LYS A 284 -22.51 10.02 -15.41
CA LYS A 284 -22.22 8.59 -15.69
C LYS A 284 -21.12 8.09 -14.74
N ILE A 285 -21.20 6.80 -14.36
CA ILE A 285 -20.20 6.13 -13.52
C ILE A 285 -19.64 4.93 -14.27
N VAL A 286 -18.32 4.73 -14.18
CA VAL A 286 -17.61 3.55 -14.66
C VAL A 286 -16.82 2.98 -13.49
N CYS A 287 -17.17 1.77 -13.07
CA CYS A 287 -16.49 1.03 -12.02
C CYS A 287 -15.27 0.31 -12.60
N VAL A 288 -14.12 0.46 -11.96
CA VAL A 288 -12.84 -0.16 -12.37
C VAL A 288 -12.06 -0.62 -11.14
N HIS A 289 -10.98 -1.35 -11.33
CA HIS A 289 -10.02 -1.72 -10.27
C HIS A 289 -10.69 -2.32 -9.04
N GLY A 290 -11.07 -3.58 -9.16
CA GLY A 290 -11.68 -4.38 -8.09
C GLY A 290 -11.96 -5.78 -8.59
N ASP A 291 -12.47 -6.63 -7.73
CA ASP A 291 -13.01 -7.91 -8.11
C ASP A 291 -14.20 -7.72 -9.07
N ALA A 292 -14.27 -8.50 -10.14
CA ALA A 292 -15.25 -8.31 -11.19
C ALA A 292 -16.70 -8.40 -10.67
N GLU A 293 -16.98 -9.40 -9.85
CA GLU A 293 -18.32 -9.61 -9.30
C GLU A 293 -18.72 -8.47 -8.36
N ARG A 294 -17.79 -8.01 -7.51
CA ARG A 294 -18.03 -6.86 -6.61
C ARG A 294 -18.25 -5.56 -7.38
N ALA A 295 -17.45 -5.33 -8.42
CA ALA A 295 -17.59 -4.14 -9.27
C ALA A 295 -18.93 -4.13 -10.00
N ASP A 296 -19.37 -5.28 -10.54
CA ASP A 296 -20.65 -5.42 -11.22
C ASP A 296 -21.84 -5.22 -10.25
N ASN A 297 -21.78 -5.83 -9.08
CA ASN A 297 -22.81 -5.68 -8.04
C ASN A 297 -22.92 -4.20 -7.59
N PHE A 298 -21.79 -3.54 -7.38
CA PHE A 298 -21.76 -2.13 -7.02
C PHE A 298 -22.29 -1.24 -8.14
N ALA A 299 -21.95 -1.51 -9.40
CA ALA A 299 -22.48 -0.78 -10.55
C ALA A 299 -23.99 -0.94 -10.72
N VAL A 300 -24.54 -2.11 -10.41
CA VAL A 300 -26.01 -2.35 -10.42
C VAL A 300 -26.71 -1.54 -9.33
N GLU A 301 -26.13 -1.48 -8.13
CA GLU A 301 -26.68 -0.72 -7.01
C GLU A 301 -26.71 0.82 -7.25
N LEU A 302 -25.73 1.32 -8.02
CA LEU A 302 -25.62 2.74 -8.34
C LEU A 302 -26.57 3.23 -9.45
N LYS A 303 -27.37 2.35 -10.05
CA LYS A 303 -28.41 2.70 -11.06
C LYS A 303 -29.66 3.27 -10.41
#